data_39bd40b36aab7e2465f2d0e28414601e
#
_entry.id   39bd40b36aab7e2465f2d0e28414601e
#
_cell.length_a   1.000
_cell.length_b   1.000
_cell.length_c   1.000
_cell.angle_alpha   90.00
_cell.angle_beta   90.00
_cell.angle_gamma   90.00
#
_symmetry.space_group_name_H-M   'P 1'
#
loop_
_entity.id
_entity.type
_entity.pdbx_description
1 polymer ?
#
loop_
_entity_poly.entity_id
_entity_poly.type
_entity_poly.pdbx_seq_one_letter_code
_entity_poly.pdbx_strand_id
1 'polypeptide(L)'
;HPQHRRQRQMCIRDSPNIDGVAAFSHSTGCGMELSGEPMNLLNRTLGGYIIHPNVASSLVVGLGCERCQVGGLFSHQGLSENENLKTLVMQENGGTTATIKEGIKIVEGMLEKANGIFREEVPLSNLMVGLQCGGSDAFSSISANPSLGKAVDILVSHGGTAILSETPEIYGVENTLTARAVNSLVA
;
A
#
# COMPACT_ATOMS: atom_id res chain seq x y z
N HIS A 1 -14.33 -8.88 -11.75
CA HIS A 1 -15.61 -9.55 -12.03
C HIS A 1 -16.74 -8.78 -11.36
N PRO A 2 -17.93 -8.57 -12.00
CA PRO A 2 -19.03 -7.75 -11.46
C PRO A 2 -19.55 -8.22 -10.09
N GLN A 3 -19.47 -9.51 -9.79
CA GLN A 3 -19.92 -10.09 -8.52
C GLN A 3 -19.07 -9.64 -7.32
N HIS A 4 -17.75 -9.45 -7.50
CA HIS A 4 -16.87 -8.96 -6.43
C HIS A 4 -17.13 -7.48 -6.10
N ARG A 5 -17.57 -6.66 -7.07
CA ARG A 5 -17.97 -5.28 -6.81
C ARG A 5 -19.25 -5.18 -5.98
N ARG A 6 -20.22 -6.08 -6.20
CA ARG A 6 -21.50 -6.07 -5.45
C ARG A 6 -21.31 -6.50 -3.99
N GLN A 7 -20.46 -7.50 -3.72
CA GLN A 7 -20.15 -7.91 -2.34
C GLN A 7 -19.39 -6.83 -1.58
N ARG A 8 -18.39 -6.17 -2.23
CA ARG A 8 -17.71 -5.01 -1.64
C ARG A 8 -18.67 -3.87 -1.28
N GLN A 9 -19.67 -3.60 -2.10
CA GLN A 9 -20.65 -2.54 -1.87
C GLN A 9 -21.65 -2.86 -0.75
N MET A 10 -21.96 -4.12 -0.50
CA MET A 10 -22.89 -4.48 0.57
C MET A 10 -22.28 -4.31 1.96
N CYS A 11 -21.07 -4.81 2.18
CA CYS A 11 -20.38 -4.67 3.47
C CYS A 11 -20.04 -3.21 3.84
N ILE A 12 -19.80 -2.35 2.84
CA ILE A 12 -19.46 -0.92 3.07
C ILE A 12 -20.68 -0.07 3.41
N ARG A 13 -21.88 -0.44 2.93
CA ARG A 13 -23.10 0.35 3.17
C ARG A 13 -23.46 0.48 4.64
N ASP A 14 -23.16 -0.52 5.44
CA ASP A 14 -23.48 -0.58 6.86
C ASP A 14 -22.34 -0.10 7.76
N SER A 15 -21.24 0.39 7.16
CA SER A 15 -20.02 0.81 7.86
C SER A 15 -19.59 2.22 7.41
N PRO A 16 -20.25 3.29 7.89
CA PRO A 16 -20.07 4.66 7.40
C PRO A 16 -18.66 5.23 7.62
N ASN A 17 -17.89 4.69 8.58
CA ASN A 17 -16.51 5.13 8.86
C ASN A 17 -15.46 4.42 8.02
N ILE A 18 -15.85 3.51 7.12
CA ILE A 18 -14.94 2.71 6.30
C ILE A 18 -15.07 3.13 4.84
N ASP A 19 -13.97 3.56 4.23
CA ASP A 19 -13.93 3.93 2.81
C ASP A 19 -13.99 2.70 1.89
N GLY A 20 -13.53 1.54 2.35
CA GLY A 20 -13.59 0.31 1.57
C GLY A 20 -12.65 -0.80 2.03
N VAL A 21 -12.72 -1.90 1.30
CA VAL A 21 -11.78 -3.03 1.37
C VAL A 21 -10.93 -3.03 0.11
N ALA A 22 -9.64 -2.82 0.26
CA ALA A 22 -8.67 -2.88 -0.84
C ALA A 22 -7.97 -4.24 -0.86
N ALA A 23 -7.80 -4.82 -2.04
CA ALA A 23 -7.01 -6.03 -2.23
C ALA A 23 -5.72 -5.68 -2.96
N PHE A 24 -4.59 -6.01 -2.35
CA PHE A 24 -3.27 -5.89 -2.95
C PHE A 24 -2.78 -7.28 -3.35
N SER A 25 -2.24 -7.40 -4.53
CA SER A 25 -1.63 -8.63 -5.03
C SER A 25 -0.37 -8.30 -5.80
N HIS A 26 0.54 -9.25 -5.87
CA HIS A 26 1.75 -9.16 -6.69
C HIS A 26 1.84 -10.33 -7.67
N SER A 27 2.58 -10.14 -8.75
CA SER A 27 2.74 -11.13 -9.83
C SER A 27 4.06 -11.90 -9.78
N THR A 28 4.89 -11.69 -8.75
CA THR A 28 6.24 -12.26 -8.68
C THR A 28 6.31 -13.76 -8.39
N GLY A 29 5.30 -14.38 -7.86
CA GLY A 29 5.11 -15.83 -7.77
C GLY A 29 6.33 -16.67 -7.37
N CYS A 30 6.36 -17.93 -7.88
CA CYS A 30 7.40 -18.93 -7.55
C CYS A 30 8.74 -18.72 -8.28
N GLY A 31 8.81 -17.88 -9.31
CA GLY A 31 10.03 -17.57 -10.06
C GLY A 31 10.98 -16.61 -9.36
N MET A 32 10.59 -16.06 -8.25
CA MET A 32 11.38 -15.11 -7.48
C MET A 32 12.49 -15.79 -6.67
N GLU A 33 13.58 -15.10 -6.41
CA GLU A 33 14.62 -15.54 -5.48
C GLU A 33 14.07 -15.65 -4.05
N LEU A 34 14.61 -16.59 -3.28
CA LEU A 34 14.22 -16.79 -1.86
C LEU A 34 14.78 -15.73 -0.93
N SER A 35 15.82 -15.03 -1.34
CA SER A 35 16.54 -14.03 -0.55
C SER A 35 17.10 -12.96 -1.48
N GLY A 36 17.72 -11.94 -0.89
CA GLY A 36 18.31 -10.84 -1.66
C GLY A 36 17.39 -9.64 -1.80
N GLU A 37 17.83 -8.66 -2.58
CA GLU A 37 17.15 -7.36 -2.71
C GLU A 37 15.71 -7.47 -3.23
N PRO A 38 15.39 -8.31 -4.25
CA PRO A 38 14.01 -8.43 -4.72
C PRO A 38 13.04 -8.92 -3.63
N MET A 39 13.45 -9.92 -2.83
CA MET A 39 12.64 -10.43 -1.72
C MET A 39 12.51 -9.39 -0.60
N ASN A 40 13.61 -8.70 -0.27
CA ASN A 40 13.60 -7.63 0.73
C ASN A 40 12.66 -6.49 0.33
N LEU A 41 12.69 -6.10 -0.95
CA LEU A 41 11.81 -5.07 -1.49
C LEU A 41 10.34 -5.48 -1.40
N LEU A 42 10.02 -6.72 -1.79
CA LEU A 42 8.66 -7.25 -1.70
C LEU A 42 8.18 -7.29 -0.24
N ASN A 43 9.00 -7.82 0.67
CA ASN A 43 8.67 -7.88 2.10
C ASN A 43 8.43 -6.48 2.69
N ARG A 44 9.28 -5.49 2.36
CA ARG A 44 9.10 -4.09 2.80
C ARG A 44 7.82 -3.48 2.25
N THR A 45 7.53 -3.73 0.97
CA THR A 45 6.33 -3.20 0.32
C THR A 45 5.06 -3.77 0.94
N LEU A 46 4.97 -5.10 1.06
CA LEU A 46 3.81 -5.75 1.67
C LEU A 46 3.67 -5.38 3.14
N GLY A 47 4.78 -5.40 3.90
CA GLY A 47 4.78 -4.97 5.30
C GLY A 47 4.32 -3.54 5.47
N GLY A 48 4.78 -2.62 4.61
CA GLY A 48 4.36 -1.22 4.61
C GLY A 48 2.85 -1.05 4.40
N TYR A 49 2.24 -1.82 3.51
CA TYR A 49 0.78 -1.79 3.35
C TYR A 49 0.04 -2.40 4.55
N ILE A 50 0.57 -3.47 5.14
CA ILE A 50 -0.04 -4.12 6.31
C ILE A 50 -0.14 -3.15 7.50
N ILE A 51 0.91 -2.35 7.74
CA ILE A 51 0.99 -1.42 8.87
C ILE A 51 0.67 0.04 8.51
N HIS A 52 0.13 0.27 7.30
CA HIS A 52 -0.12 1.63 6.82
C HIS A 52 -1.13 2.36 7.73
N PRO A 53 -0.89 3.62 8.12
CA PRO A 53 -1.75 4.35 9.06
C PRO A 53 -3.23 4.48 8.62
N ASN A 54 -3.50 4.42 7.32
CA ASN A 54 -4.86 4.45 6.78
C ASN A 54 -5.50 3.06 6.62
N VAL A 55 -4.84 2.00 7.11
CA VAL A 55 -5.35 0.63 7.08
C VAL A 55 -5.71 0.20 8.50
N ALA A 56 -6.99 0.08 8.76
CA ALA A 56 -7.49 -0.26 10.09
C ALA A 56 -7.21 -1.73 10.46
N SER A 57 -7.27 -2.63 9.48
CA SER A 57 -7.01 -4.07 9.67
C SER A 57 -6.55 -4.71 8.38
N SER A 58 -5.78 -5.78 8.47
CA SER A 58 -5.22 -6.50 7.34
C SER A 58 -5.44 -8.01 7.46
N LEU A 59 -5.86 -8.63 6.35
CA LEU A 59 -5.85 -10.07 6.18
C LEU A 59 -4.80 -10.45 5.13
N VAL A 60 -3.76 -11.14 5.54
CA VAL A 60 -2.72 -11.66 4.65
C VAL A 60 -3.08 -13.06 4.21
N VAL A 61 -3.22 -13.26 2.89
CA VAL A 61 -3.58 -14.57 2.33
C VAL A 61 -2.41 -15.10 1.53
N GLY A 62 -1.83 -16.19 2.02
CA GLY A 62 -0.79 -16.95 1.33
C GLY A 62 -1.35 -18.15 0.57
N LEU A 63 -0.64 -18.59 -0.46
CA LEU A 63 -0.95 -19.84 -1.16
C LEU A 63 -0.52 -21.08 -0.35
N GLY A 64 0.68 -21.02 0.25
CA GLY A 64 1.32 -22.09 1.01
C GLY A 64 2.60 -22.64 0.38
N CYS A 65 2.84 -22.40 -0.91
CA CYS A 65 4.06 -22.82 -1.62
C CYS A 65 4.72 -21.69 -2.43
N GLU A 66 4.28 -20.48 -2.25
CA GLU A 66 4.90 -19.27 -2.83
C GLU A 66 6.28 -18.99 -2.20
N ARG A 67 7.10 -18.21 -2.89
CA ARG A 67 8.43 -17.82 -2.38
C ARG A 67 8.36 -16.86 -1.20
N CYS A 68 7.46 -15.88 -1.26
CA CYS A 68 7.21 -14.95 -0.16
C CYS A 68 6.22 -15.58 0.84
N GLN A 69 6.70 -16.52 1.64
CA GLN A 69 5.90 -17.18 2.67
C GLN A 69 5.45 -16.19 3.74
N VAL A 70 4.22 -16.34 4.23
CA VAL A 70 3.64 -15.46 5.26
C VAL A 70 4.55 -15.39 6.51
N GLY A 71 5.06 -16.52 6.98
CA GLY A 71 5.97 -16.58 8.12
C GLY A 71 7.29 -15.82 7.88
N GLY A 72 7.83 -15.91 6.65
CA GLY A 72 9.03 -15.18 6.24
C GLY A 72 8.79 -13.66 6.21
N LEU A 73 7.67 -13.22 5.61
CA LEU A 73 7.24 -11.82 5.60
C LEU A 73 7.10 -11.28 7.04
N PHE A 74 6.43 -12.01 7.91
CA PHE A 74 6.21 -11.61 9.29
C PHE A 74 7.52 -11.50 10.07
N SER A 75 8.40 -12.48 9.95
CA SER A 75 9.72 -12.45 10.58
C SER A 75 10.56 -11.27 10.08
N HIS A 76 10.57 -11.02 8.77
CA HIS A 76 11.35 -9.94 8.16
C HIS A 76 10.86 -8.55 8.58
N GLN A 77 9.55 -8.38 8.79
CA GLN A 77 8.91 -7.11 9.13
C GLN A 77 8.64 -6.95 10.64
N GLY A 78 8.97 -7.93 11.46
CA GLY A 78 8.66 -7.90 12.89
C GLY A 78 7.16 -7.90 13.19
N LEU A 79 6.36 -8.53 12.33
CA LEU A 79 4.92 -8.60 12.47
C LEU A 79 4.50 -9.82 13.28
N SER A 80 3.37 -9.71 13.94
CA SER A 80 2.70 -10.81 14.62
C SER A 80 1.19 -10.70 14.47
N GLU A 81 0.52 -11.85 14.41
CA GLU A 81 -0.94 -11.86 14.38
C GLU A 81 -1.53 -11.23 15.65
N ASN A 82 -2.58 -10.49 15.45
CA ASN A 82 -3.35 -9.85 16.51
C ASN A 82 -4.80 -9.66 16.05
N GLU A 83 -5.58 -8.89 16.77
CA GLU A 83 -6.99 -8.65 16.42
C GLU A 83 -7.18 -7.98 15.06
N ASN A 84 -6.25 -7.11 14.66
CA ASN A 84 -6.30 -6.32 13.43
C ASN A 84 -5.44 -6.90 12.30
N LEU A 85 -4.64 -7.93 12.57
CA LEU A 85 -3.79 -8.59 11.58
C LEU A 85 -3.97 -10.10 11.66
N LYS A 86 -4.55 -10.68 10.62
CA LYS A 86 -4.81 -12.10 10.50
C LYS A 86 -4.15 -12.68 9.26
N THR A 87 -3.92 -13.99 9.30
CA THR A 87 -3.38 -14.73 8.16
C THR A 87 -4.29 -15.90 7.78
N LEU A 88 -4.25 -16.26 6.50
CA LEU A 88 -4.81 -17.49 5.97
C LEU A 88 -3.84 -18.09 4.97
N VAL A 89 -3.65 -19.40 5.05
CA VAL A 89 -2.87 -20.15 4.05
C VAL A 89 -3.81 -21.07 3.29
N MET A 90 -3.92 -20.87 1.99
CA MET A 90 -4.94 -21.50 1.15
C MET A 90 -4.83 -23.03 1.15
N GLN A 91 -3.62 -23.58 1.07
CA GLN A 91 -3.39 -25.03 1.07
C GLN A 91 -3.71 -25.66 2.42
N GLU A 92 -3.53 -24.95 3.51
CA GLU A 92 -3.84 -25.42 4.87
C GLU A 92 -5.34 -25.30 5.19
N ASN A 93 -6.02 -24.36 4.55
CA ASN A 93 -7.43 -24.05 4.80
C ASN A 93 -8.40 -24.84 3.87
N GLY A 94 -7.96 -25.92 3.25
CA GLY A 94 -8.81 -26.75 2.39
C GLY A 94 -9.07 -26.18 0.99
N GLY A 95 -8.21 -25.29 0.50
CA GLY A 95 -8.23 -24.77 -0.85
C GLY A 95 -9.06 -23.49 -1.03
N THR A 96 -9.18 -23.05 -2.27
CA THR A 96 -9.70 -21.71 -2.65
C THR A 96 -11.08 -21.41 -2.08
N THR A 97 -12.04 -22.35 -2.21
CA THR A 97 -13.44 -22.11 -1.78
C THR A 97 -13.54 -21.95 -0.28
N ALA A 98 -12.84 -22.78 0.49
CA ALA A 98 -12.82 -22.69 1.95
C ALA A 98 -12.14 -21.39 2.40
N THR A 99 -11.01 -21.04 1.80
CA THR A 99 -10.28 -19.80 2.09
C THR A 99 -11.10 -18.55 1.80
N ILE A 100 -11.85 -18.52 0.70
CA ILE A 100 -12.75 -17.41 0.39
C ILE A 100 -13.83 -17.25 1.46
N LYS A 101 -14.47 -18.35 1.87
CA LYS A 101 -15.51 -18.31 2.90
C LYS A 101 -14.98 -17.83 4.25
N GLU A 102 -13.87 -18.38 4.69
CA GLU A 102 -13.26 -17.97 5.96
C GLU A 102 -12.70 -16.55 5.89
N GLY A 103 -12.08 -16.17 4.77
CA GLY A 103 -11.59 -14.81 4.55
C GLY A 103 -12.70 -13.75 4.60
N ILE A 104 -13.84 -14.02 4.00
CA ILE A 104 -15.02 -13.14 4.08
C ILE A 104 -15.45 -12.96 5.54
N LYS A 105 -15.59 -14.05 6.29
CA LYS A 105 -15.98 -14.01 7.70
C LYS A 105 -14.99 -13.22 8.57
N ILE A 106 -13.68 -13.40 8.35
CA ILE A 106 -12.64 -12.64 9.06
C ILE A 106 -12.76 -11.15 8.73
N VAL A 107 -12.88 -10.81 7.44
CA VAL A 107 -13.01 -9.41 7.01
C VAL A 107 -14.28 -8.75 7.53
N GLU A 108 -15.42 -9.46 7.55
CA GLU A 108 -16.66 -8.96 8.16
C GLU A 108 -16.47 -8.61 9.64
N GLY A 109 -15.81 -9.48 10.41
CA GLY A 109 -15.50 -9.19 11.81
C GLY A 109 -14.51 -8.04 12.01
N MET A 110 -13.57 -7.85 11.06
CA MET A 110 -12.66 -6.69 11.05
C MET A 110 -13.39 -5.40 10.72
N LEU A 111 -14.34 -5.42 9.77
CA LEU A 111 -15.12 -4.25 9.39
C LEU A 111 -15.95 -3.70 10.56
N GLU A 112 -16.55 -4.57 11.34
CA GLU A 112 -17.30 -4.18 12.52
C GLU A 112 -16.45 -3.39 13.52
N LYS A 113 -15.24 -3.87 13.81
CA LYS A 113 -14.28 -3.17 14.69
C LYS A 113 -13.77 -1.88 14.07
N ALA A 114 -13.38 -1.92 12.81
CA ALA A 114 -12.85 -0.76 12.09
C ALA A 114 -13.87 0.37 11.97
N ASN A 115 -15.15 0.06 11.87
CA ASN A 115 -16.23 1.05 11.86
C ASN A 115 -16.34 1.87 13.15
N GLY A 116 -15.78 1.37 14.26
CA GLY A 116 -15.67 2.10 15.53
C GLY A 116 -14.49 3.07 15.60
N ILE A 117 -13.64 3.14 14.57
CA ILE A 117 -12.47 4.02 14.53
C ILE A 117 -12.88 5.35 13.90
N PHE A 118 -12.54 6.45 14.55
CA PHE A 118 -12.80 7.81 14.05
C PHE A 118 -11.51 8.46 13.60
N ARG A 119 -11.62 9.32 12.58
CA ARG A 119 -10.50 10.11 12.10
C ARG A 119 -10.17 11.22 13.11
N GLU A 120 -8.89 11.47 13.29
CA GLU A 120 -8.37 12.53 14.15
C GLU A 120 -7.69 13.61 13.31
N GLU A 121 -7.70 14.83 13.80
CA GLU A 121 -6.95 15.92 13.20
C GLU A 121 -5.46 15.73 13.46
N VAL A 122 -4.66 15.79 12.39
CA VAL A 122 -3.20 15.67 12.43
C VAL A 122 -2.58 16.82 11.65
N PRO A 123 -1.36 17.28 12.01
CA PRO A 123 -0.67 18.31 11.25
C PRO A 123 -0.26 17.79 9.87
N LEU A 124 -0.18 18.69 8.89
CA LEU A 124 0.24 18.35 7.53
C LEU A 124 1.64 17.72 7.45
N SER A 125 2.48 17.91 8.46
CA SER A 125 3.79 17.24 8.57
C SER A 125 3.71 15.72 8.62
N ASN A 126 2.55 15.15 8.96
CA ASN A 126 2.31 13.71 8.93
C ASN A 126 1.88 13.21 7.55
N LEU A 127 1.58 14.11 6.61
CA LEU A 127 1.16 13.73 5.26
C LEU A 127 2.37 13.47 4.36
N MET A 128 2.41 12.26 3.82
CA MET A 128 3.36 11.85 2.80
C MET A 128 2.62 11.50 1.50
N VAL A 129 3.01 12.09 0.39
CA VAL A 129 2.38 11.92 -0.91
C VAL A 129 3.40 11.37 -1.90
N GLY A 130 3.10 10.19 -2.46
CA GLY A 130 3.84 9.64 -3.60
C GLY A 130 3.33 10.25 -4.90
N LEU A 131 4.25 10.66 -5.76
CA LEU A 131 3.97 11.22 -7.08
C LEU A 131 4.32 10.20 -8.15
N GLN A 132 3.42 10.02 -9.11
CA GLN A 132 3.61 9.07 -10.21
C GLN A 132 3.09 9.66 -11.52
N CYS A 133 3.77 9.38 -12.62
CA CYS A 133 3.29 9.73 -13.95
C CYS A 133 2.15 8.78 -14.36
N GLY A 134 1.01 9.35 -14.81
CA GLY A 134 -0.18 8.57 -15.19
C GLY A 134 -0.29 8.30 -16.68
N GLY A 135 -0.05 9.31 -17.50
CA GLY A 135 -0.13 9.19 -18.95
C GLY A 135 0.64 10.34 -19.59
N SER A 136 1.81 10.05 -20.11
CA SER A 136 2.76 11.04 -20.63
C SER A 136 2.21 11.71 -21.91
N ASP A 137 1.47 12.79 -21.75
CA ASP A 137 1.03 13.64 -22.86
C ASP A 137 1.71 15.03 -22.83
N ALA A 138 1.78 15.68 -23.99
CA ALA A 138 2.45 16.98 -24.12
C ALA A 138 1.77 18.09 -23.31
N PHE A 139 0.47 18.00 -23.05
CA PHE A 139 -0.28 19.02 -22.32
C PHE A 139 -0.10 18.92 -20.81
N SER A 140 0.24 17.74 -20.27
CA SER A 140 0.50 17.59 -18.86
C SER A 140 1.68 18.43 -18.37
N SER A 141 2.68 18.64 -19.22
CA SER A 141 3.83 19.52 -18.92
C SER A 141 3.43 20.99 -18.78
N ILE A 142 2.35 21.42 -19.41
CA ILE A 142 1.88 22.81 -19.42
C ILE A 142 0.91 23.08 -18.28
N SER A 143 0.09 22.10 -17.90
CA SER A 143 -0.99 22.28 -16.93
C SER A 143 -0.84 21.43 -15.66
N ALA A 144 -0.89 20.11 -15.80
CA ALA A 144 -0.96 19.20 -14.67
C ALA A 144 0.34 19.21 -13.83
N ASN A 145 1.50 19.09 -14.48
CA ASN A 145 2.78 19.01 -13.78
C ASN A 145 3.15 20.31 -13.04
N PRO A 146 3.00 21.51 -13.63
CA PRO A 146 3.20 22.75 -12.89
C PRO A 146 2.23 22.93 -11.73
N SER A 147 0.96 22.54 -11.89
CA SER A 147 -0.03 22.59 -10.80
C SER A 147 0.32 21.64 -9.66
N LEU A 148 0.75 20.41 -10.01
CA LEU A 148 1.23 19.42 -9.04
C LEU A 148 2.48 19.92 -8.32
N GLY A 149 3.45 20.50 -9.05
CA GLY A 149 4.64 21.10 -8.47
C GLY A 149 4.30 22.19 -7.45
N LYS A 150 3.34 23.06 -7.76
CA LYS A 150 2.87 24.09 -6.83
C LYS A 150 2.18 23.50 -5.59
N ALA A 151 1.38 22.46 -5.77
CA ALA A 151 0.74 21.76 -4.65
C ALA A 151 1.79 21.12 -3.73
N VAL A 152 2.84 20.53 -4.30
CA VAL A 152 3.99 19.97 -3.55
C VAL A 152 4.73 21.06 -2.77
N ASP A 153 4.99 22.21 -3.39
CA ASP A 153 5.64 23.34 -2.69
C ASP A 153 4.82 23.77 -1.44
N ILE A 154 3.51 23.81 -1.57
CA ILE A 154 2.61 24.14 -0.45
C ILE A 154 2.67 23.07 0.62
N LEU A 155 2.57 21.79 0.25
CA LEU A 155 2.67 20.66 1.18
C LEU A 155 3.97 20.68 1.98
N VAL A 156 5.09 20.81 1.28
CA VAL A 156 6.43 20.84 1.88
C VAL A 156 6.63 22.06 2.78
N SER A 157 6.09 23.22 2.39
CA SER A 157 6.16 24.42 3.23
C SER A 157 5.42 24.27 4.58
N HIS A 158 4.49 23.32 4.67
CA HIS A 158 3.79 22.96 5.91
C HIS A 158 4.39 21.72 6.60
N GLY A 159 5.58 21.30 6.19
CA GLY A 159 6.31 20.18 6.78
C GLY A 159 5.94 18.80 6.24
N GLY A 160 5.03 18.70 5.27
CA GLY A 160 4.69 17.44 4.62
C GLY A 160 5.80 16.91 3.72
N THR A 161 5.68 15.68 3.29
CA THR A 161 6.68 15.00 2.45
C THR A 161 6.10 14.65 1.09
N ALA A 162 6.85 14.94 0.02
CA ALA A 162 6.54 14.47 -1.32
C ALA A 162 7.66 13.53 -1.81
N ILE A 163 7.26 12.41 -2.37
CA ILE A 163 8.18 11.39 -2.90
C ILE A 163 7.97 11.32 -4.41
N LEU A 164 9.03 11.59 -5.17
CA LEU A 164 9.07 11.29 -6.59
C LEU A 164 9.33 9.79 -6.76
N SER A 165 8.42 9.10 -7.40
CA SER A 165 8.63 7.74 -7.90
C SER A 165 9.02 7.80 -9.38
N GLU A 166 9.47 6.68 -9.94
CA GLU A 166 9.83 6.58 -11.36
C GLU A 166 11.01 7.49 -11.76
N THR A 167 12.19 7.21 -11.22
CA THR A 167 13.43 7.90 -11.60
C THR A 167 13.68 8.04 -13.11
N PRO A 168 13.25 7.12 -14.01
CA PRO A 168 13.36 7.32 -15.44
C PRO A 168 12.63 8.57 -15.98
N GLU A 169 11.60 9.05 -15.30
CA GLU A 169 10.86 10.25 -15.71
C GLU A 169 11.63 11.58 -15.54
N ILE A 170 12.72 11.54 -14.78
CA ILE A 170 13.61 12.70 -14.58
C ILE A 170 14.95 12.58 -15.34
N TYR A 171 15.05 11.59 -16.22
CA TYR A 171 16.28 11.32 -16.97
C TYR A 171 16.78 12.57 -17.76
N GLY A 172 18.05 12.90 -17.55
CA GLY A 172 18.69 14.06 -18.18
C GLY A 172 18.43 15.40 -17.48
N VAL A 173 17.61 15.44 -16.41
CA VAL A 173 17.32 16.65 -15.63
C VAL A 173 17.52 16.44 -14.12
N GLU A 174 18.20 15.38 -13.73
CA GLU A 174 18.45 14.99 -12.34
C GLU A 174 19.16 16.10 -11.56
N ASN A 175 20.02 16.87 -12.25
CA ASN A 175 20.74 17.99 -11.66
C ASN A 175 19.82 19.10 -11.14
N THR A 176 18.61 19.21 -11.65
CA THR A 176 17.62 20.19 -11.14
C THR A 176 17.13 19.81 -9.74
N LEU A 177 17.15 18.53 -9.39
CA LEU A 177 16.79 18.03 -8.07
C LEU A 177 18.01 17.97 -7.15
N THR A 178 19.13 17.42 -7.62
CA THR A 178 20.35 17.29 -6.80
C THR A 178 20.92 18.65 -6.39
N ALA A 179 20.79 19.67 -7.26
CA ALA A 179 21.18 21.05 -6.93
C ALA A 179 20.34 21.69 -5.79
N ARG A 180 19.18 21.12 -5.47
CA ARG A 180 18.29 21.56 -4.37
C ARG A 180 18.52 20.77 -3.08
N ALA A 181 19.40 19.78 -3.08
CA ALA A 181 19.69 18.96 -1.92
C ALA A 181 20.31 19.81 -0.78
N VAL A 182 19.97 19.46 0.47
CA VAL A 182 20.47 20.17 1.66
C VAL A 182 21.97 20.04 1.85
N ASN A 183 22.58 19.00 1.30
CA ASN A 183 24.03 18.79 1.28
C ASN A 183 24.41 17.77 0.19
N SER A 184 25.72 17.64 -0.06
CA SER A 184 26.27 16.76 -1.10
C SER A 184 26.09 15.25 -0.84
N LEU A 185 25.77 14.84 0.38
CA LEU A 185 25.50 13.42 0.68
C LEU A 185 24.08 13.02 0.29
N VAL A 186 23.19 14.00 0.19
CA VAL A 186 21.78 13.79 -0.22
C VAL A 186 21.62 13.98 -1.73
N ALA A 187 22.53 14.71 -2.37
CA ALA A 187 22.54 14.91 -3.81
C ALA A 187 23.03 13.68 -4.56
#